data_fe8d813629528cd75604e001d060a79e
#
_entry.id   fe8d813629528cd75604e001d060a79e
#
_cell.length_a   1.000
_cell.length_b   1.000
_cell.length_c   1.000
_cell.angle_alpha   90.00
_cell.angle_beta   90.00
_cell.angle_gamma   90.00
#
_symmetry.space_group_name_H-M   'P 1'
#
loop_
_entity.id
_entity.type
_entity.pdbx_description
1 polymer ?
#
loop_
_entity_poly.entity_id
_entity_poly.type
_entity_poly.pdbx_seq_one_letter_code
_entity_poly.pdbx_strand_id
1 'polypeptide(L)'
;MPDVDDEKKLQDQKGNILYTLIVIVILVVGGLFFYYKIITPELDADACPVKGPYSEHVVLFDQTDTAKDKPIVEVDARNYIEDIKKEVPQYSRLSIYVITDDPEGKNINPIKSVCNPGSVDQLGFFGRWGVTVTVKKYRENWENNFIEIIDPVIDKMMEKTTSPTSSIFEMINAVSINSFKHSKSKDIHKLIIFSDFMHHSNEYSFYDKSNINIEKFKQTSYFKQIYTSLRKDVDVDLYCYKRPDNFQCGTEIETFWNKYFQEIDSNKLDFHRIGS
;
A
#
# COMPACT_ATOMS: atom_id res chain seq x y z
N MET A 1 7.80 -63.01 -46.47
CA MET A 1 8.58 -62.73 -45.27
C MET A 1 8.98 -61.27 -45.38
N PRO A 2 8.62 -60.41 -44.51
CA PRO A 2 9.15 -59.05 -44.50
C PRO A 2 10.66 -59.11 -44.25
N ASP A 3 11.37 -58.25 -44.99
CA ASP A 3 12.82 -58.22 -45.01
C ASP A 3 13.32 -57.69 -43.63
N VAL A 4 14.21 -58.42 -43.00
CA VAL A 4 14.77 -58.07 -41.66
C VAL A 4 15.45 -56.70 -41.64
N ASP A 5 15.89 -56.21 -42.81
CA ASP A 5 16.49 -54.89 -42.96
C ASP A 5 15.45 -53.78 -42.91
N ASP A 6 14.21 -53.99 -43.33
CA ASP A 6 13.14 -53.00 -43.27
C ASP A 6 12.60 -52.84 -41.83
N GLU A 7 12.53 -53.92 -41.05
CA GLU A 7 12.17 -53.81 -39.61
C GLU A 7 13.22 -53.04 -38.80
N LYS A 8 14.49 -53.26 -39.09
CA LYS A 8 15.58 -52.54 -38.41
C LYS A 8 15.59 -51.04 -38.73
N LYS A 9 15.38 -50.69 -40.01
CA LYS A 9 15.25 -49.27 -40.41
C LYS A 9 14.06 -48.58 -39.76
N LEU A 10 12.92 -49.26 -39.64
CA LEU A 10 11.73 -48.75 -38.98
C LEU A 10 11.94 -48.52 -37.49
N GLN A 11 12.71 -49.40 -36.82
CA GLN A 11 13.04 -49.32 -35.43
C GLN A 11 14.03 -48.16 -35.13
N ASP A 12 15.05 -47.98 -35.96
CA ASP A 12 16.00 -46.86 -35.90
C ASP A 12 15.29 -45.52 -36.15
N GLN A 13 14.36 -45.45 -37.09
CA GLN A 13 13.59 -44.26 -37.39
C GLN A 13 12.66 -43.87 -36.23
N LYS A 14 12.00 -44.84 -35.58
CA LYS A 14 11.21 -44.63 -34.36
C LYS A 14 12.08 -44.16 -33.19
N GLY A 15 13.28 -44.72 -33.02
CA GLY A 15 14.25 -44.29 -31.99
C GLY A 15 14.69 -42.82 -32.17
N ASN A 16 15.00 -42.46 -33.43
CA ASN A 16 15.39 -41.08 -33.77
C ASN A 16 14.25 -40.08 -33.55
N ILE A 17 13.02 -40.42 -33.89
CA ILE A 17 11.84 -39.57 -33.65
C ILE A 17 11.61 -39.38 -32.16
N LEU A 18 11.68 -40.47 -31.36
CA LEU A 18 11.54 -40.41 -29.92
C LEU A 18 12.62 -39.54 -29.27
N TYR A 19 13.87 -39.69 -29.67
CA TYR A 19 14.97 -38.88 -29.20
C TYR A 19 14.76 -37.38 -29.52
N THR A 20 14.37 -37.08 -30.73
CA THR A 20 14.08 -35.70 -31.16
C THR A 20 12.96 -35.07 -30.33
N LEU A 21 11.88 -35.81 -30.07
CA LEU A 21 10.78 -35.35 -29.21
C LEU A 21 11.24 -35.07 -27.79
N ILE A 22 12.07 -35.94 -27.21
CA ILE A 22 12.63 -35.74 -25.86
C ILE A 22 13.47 -34.46 -25.80
N VAL A 23 14.34 -34.22 -26.80
CA VAL A 23 15.16 -33.02 -26.87
C VAL A 23 14.30 -31.77 -26.98
N ILE A 24 13.25 -31.80 -27.80
CA ILE A 24 12.32 -30.67 -27.92
C ILE A 24 11.62 -30.38 -26.58
N VAL A 25 11.12 -31.41 -25.88
CA VAL A 25 10.50 -31.26 -24.56
C VAL A 25 11.46 -30.67 -23.56
N ILE A 26 12.71 -31.10 -23.52
CA ILE A 26 13.73 -30.56 -22.61
C ILE A 26 13.99 -29.07 -22.93
N LEU A 27 14.10 -28.70 -24.19
CA LEU A 27 14.32 -27.31 -24.59
C LEU A 27 13.12 -26.41 -24.24
N VAL A 28 11.89 -26.90 -24.47
CA VAL A 28 10.67 -26.16 -24.09
C VAL A 28 10.58 -25.99 -22.58
N VAL A 29 10.75 -27.07 -21.81
CA VAL A 29 10.69 -27.02 -20.34
C VAL A 29 11.81 -26.13 -19.79
N GLY A 30 13.04 -26.28 -20.28
CA GLY A 30 14.18 -25.45 -19.90
C GLY A 30 13.96 -23.96 -20.26
N GLY A 31 13.44 -23.69 -21.43
CA GLY A 31 13.09 -22.34 -21.86
C GLY A 31 12.01 -21.69 -21.01
N LEU A 32 10.96 -22.44 -20.69
CA LEU A 32 9.89 -21.98 -19.78
C LEU A 32 10.40 -21.72 -18.36
N PHE A 33 11.27 -22.59 -17.85
CA PHE A 33 11.88 -22.41 -16.52
C PHE A 33 12.77 -21.16 -16.47
N PHE A 34 13.57 -20.96 -17.52
CA PHE A 34 14.44 -19.78 -17.64
C PHE A 34 13.62 -18.49 -17.77
N TYR A 35 12.58 -18.50 -18.59
CA TYR A 35 11.64 -17.40 -18.73
C TYR A 35 10.97 -17.06 -17.41
N TYR A 36 10.50 -18.07 -16.66
CA TYR A 36 9.90 -17.87 -15.35
C TYR A 36 10.89 -17.23 -14.35
N LYS A 37 12.15 -17.71 -14.32
CA LYS A 37 13.19 -17.16 -13.44
C LYS A 37 13.54 -15.71 -13.73
N ILE A 38 13.42 -15.28 -15.00
CA ILE A 38 13.66 -13.87 -15.39
C ILE A 38 12.51 -12.96 -14.95
N ILE A 39 11.27 -13.45 -15.01
CA ILE A 39 10.07 -12.64 -14.74
C ILE A 39 9.80 -12.54 -13.24
N THR A 40 10.11 -13.56 -12.45
CA THR A 40 9.84 -13.56 -11.01
C THR A 40 10.92 -12.75 -10.29
N PRO A 41 10.55 -11.67 -9.56
CA PRO A 41 11.54 -10.89 -8.83
C PRO A 41 12.11 -11.68 -7.65
N GLU A 42 13.36 -11.42 -7.33
CA GLU A 42 13.95 -11.83 -6.07
C GLU A 42 13.36 -10.99 -4.93
N LEU A 43 12.90 -11.65 -3.87
CA LEU A 43 12.24 -11.02 -2.73
C LEU A 43 13.16 -10.98 -1.51
N ASP A 44 13.06 -9.89 -0.74
CA ASP A 44 13.71 -9.73 0.55
C ASP A 44 12.90 -10.36 1.70
N ALA A 45 13.30 -10.11 2.95
CA ALA A 45 12.65 -10.65 4.14
C ALA A 45 11.21 -10.16 4.33
N ASP A 46 10.89 -8.97 3.82
CA ASP A 46 9.57 -8.35 3.87
C ASP A 46 8.72 -8.65 2.63
N ALA A 47 9.12 -9.67 1.85
CA ALA A 47 8.50 -10.07 0.59
C ALA A 47 8.51 -8.96 -0.49
N CYS A 48 9.35 -7.96 -0.35
CA CYS A 48 9.52 -6.91 -1.34
C CYS A 48 10.53 -7.30 -2.41
N PRO A 49 10.31 -6.94 -3.68
CA PRO A 49 11.32 -7.11 -4.70
C PRO A 49 12.61 -6.35 -4.33
N VAL A 50 13.77 -7.01 -4.44
CA VAL A 50 15.09 -6.42 -4.14
C VAL A 50 15.35 -5.15 -4.98
N LYS A 51 14.76 -5.05 -6.16
CA LYS A 51 14.84 -3.87 -7.04
C LYS A 51 13.90 -2.73 -6.65
N GLY A 52 13.08 -2.93 -5.62
CA GLY A 52 12.06 -2.02 -5.13
C GLY A 52 10.64 -2.49 -5.45
N PRO A 53 9.65 -2.06 -4.66
CA PRO A 53 8.24 -2.44 -4.84
C PRO A 53 7.66 -1.85 -6.13
N TYR A 54 6.59 -2.48 -6.64
CA TYR A 54 5.92 -2.04 -7.87
C TYR A 54 5.06 -0.80 -7.62
N SER A 55 4.42 -0.70 -6.45
CA SER A 55 3.79 0.53 -5.99
C SER A 55 3.91 0.67 -4.47
N GLU A 56 3.66 1.88 -3.98
CA GLU A 56 3.63 2.19 -2.55
C GLU A 56 2.19 2.48 -2.15
N HIS A 57 1.69 1.78 -1.15
CA HIS A 57 0.42 2.02 -0.49
C HIS A 57 0.72 2.43 0.94
N VAL A 58 0.36 3.64 1.30
CA VAL A 58 0.62 4.21 2.62
C VAL A 58 -0.69 4.45 3.35
N VAL A 59 -0.79 3.94 4.56
CA VAL A 59 -1.92 4.20 5.46
C VAL A 59 -1.43 5.05 6.63
N LEU A 60 -2.08 6.19 6.85
CA LEU A 60 -1.87 7.07 7.99
C LEU A 60 -3.06 6.97 8.94
N PHE A 61 -2.80 6.63 10.19
CA PHE A 61 -3.79 6.65 11.27
C PHE A 61 -3.55 7.83 12.18
N ASP A 62 -4.54 8.68 12.33
CA ASP A 62 -4.54 9.75 13.30
C ASP A 62 -4.97 9.23 14.69
N GLN A 63 -4.04 9.25 15.64
CA GLN A 63 -4.27 8.82 17.02
C GLN A 63 -4.32 10.00 17.99
N THR A 64 -4.37 11.22 17.48
CA THR A 64 -4.31 12.41 18.34
C THR A 64 -5.61 12.70 19.07
N ASP A 65 -6.72 12.20 18.56
CA ASP A 65 -8.06 12.45 19.12
C ASP A 65 -8.98 11.22 19.08
N THR A 66 -9.99 11.22 19.91
CA THR A 66 -10.92 10.10 20.07
C THR A 66 -12.15 10.21 19.17
N ALA A 67 -12.47 9.18 18.40
CA ALA A 67 -13.68 9.10 17.61
C ALA A 67 -14.96 9.09 18.49
N LYS A 68 -16.06 9.69 17.99
CA LYS A 68 -17.35 9.80 18.70
C LYS A 68 -18.03 8.44 18.86
N ASP A 69 -18.23 7.75 17.79
CA ASP A 69 -18.97 6.49 17.72
C ASP A 69 -17.99 5.32 17.55
N LYS A 70 -17.12 5.16 18.56
CA LYS A 70 -15.99 4.22 18.56
C LYS A 70 -16.27 2.85 17.93
N PRO A 71 -17.35 2.12 18.34
CA PRO A 71 -17.54 0.77 17.80
C PRO A 71 -17.83 0.76 16.31
N ILE A 72 -18.54 1.77 15.78
CA ILE A 72 -18.87 1.86 14.35
C ILE A 72 -17.60 2.23 13.58
N VAL A 73 -16.87 3.25 14.04
CA VAL A 73 -15.60 3.68 13.41
C VAL A 73 -14.58 2.56 13.41
N GLU A 74 -14.49 1.78 14.49
CA GLU A 74 -13.61 0.62 14.59
C GLU A 74 -13.96 -0.45 13.55
N VAL A 75 -15.24 -0.82 13.45
CA VAL A 75 -15.71 -1.82 12.46
C VAL A 75 -15.44 -1.32 11.04
N ASP A 76 -15.79 -0.07 10.76
CA ASP A 76 -15.56 0.53 9.44
C ASP A 76 -14.06 0.57 9.11
N ALA A 77 -13.21 1.02 10.03
CA ALA A 77 -11.77 1.05 9.83
C ALA A 77 -11.18 -0.34 9.56
N ARG A 78 -11.61 -1.36 10.34
CA ARG A 78 -11.19 -2.76 10.10
C ARG A 78 -11.61 -3.26 8.73
N ASN A 79 -12.86 -3.02 8.33
CA ASN A 79 -13.38 -3.43 7.03
C ASN A 79 -12.60 -2.75 5.87
N TYR A 80 -12.35 -1.44 5.97
CA TYR A 80 -11.59 -0.71 4.95
C TYR A 80 -10.15 -1.21 4.85
N ILE A 81 -9.50 -1.55 5.96
CA ILE A 81 -8.15 -2.10 5.94
C ILE A 81 -8.11 -3.48 5.30
N GLU A 82 -9.09 -4.34 5.59
CA GLU A 82 -9.20 -5.64 4.92
C GLU A 82 -9.42 -5.49 3.41
N ASP A 83 -10.15 -4.47 2.98
CA ASP A 83 -10.34 -4.19 1.56
C ASP A 83 -9.07 -3.61 0.93
N ILE A 84 -8.40 -2.66 1.60
CA ILE A 84 -7.08 -2.14 1.18
C ILE A 84 -6.08 -3.28 1.00
N LYS A 85 -6.02 -4.22 1.96
CA LYS A 85 -5.14 -5.39 1.89
C LYS A 85 -5.39 -6.26 0.66
N LYS A 86 -6.65 -6.40 0.23
CA LYS A 86 -7.01 -7.13 -0.99
C LYS A 86 -6.66 -6.36 -2.26
N GLU A 87 -6.72 -5.01 -2.20
CA GLU A 87 -6.45 -4.12 -3.32
C GLU A 87 -4.96 -3.91 -3.58
N VAL A 88 -4.09 -4.11 -2.58
CA VAL A 88 -2.63 -3.95 -2.77
C VAL A 88 -2.13 -4.92 -3.83
N PRO A 89 -1.59 -4.45 -4.96
CA PRO A 89 -1.12 -5.33 -6.03
C PRO A 89 0.04 -6.23 -5.58
N GLN A 90 0.24 -7.33 -6.30
CA GLN A 90 1.38 -8.20 -6.05
C GLN A 90 2.71 -7.43 -6.17
N TYR A 91 3.62 -7.68 -5.24
CA TYR A 91 4.92 -7.03 -5.13
C TYR A 91 4.88 -5.53 -4.83
N SER A 92 3.71 -5.00 -4.49
CA SER A 92 3.55 -3.63 -3.99
C SER A 92 3.66 -3.60 -2.48
N ARG A 93 4.18 -2.50 -1.95
CA ARG A 93 4.42 -2.31 -0.52
C ARG A 93 3.20 -1.67 0.13
N LEU A 94 2.84 -2.18 1.31
CA LEU A 94 1.92 -1.52 2.22
C LEU A 94 2.68 -1.08 3.46
N SER A 95 2.62 0.21 3.78
CA SER A 95 3.27 0.81 4.94
C SER A 95 2.23 1.50 5.82
N ILE A 96 2.28 1.23 7.12
CA ILE A 96 1.35 1.79 8.10
C ILE A 96 2.11 2.77 8.98
N TYR A 97 1.60 3.98 9.09
CA TYR A 97 2.11 5.05 9.93
C TYR A 97 1.03 5.53 10.89
N VAL A 98 1.46 6.14 11.97
CA VAL A 98 0.59 6.79 12.95
C VAL A 98 0.96 8.26 13.04
N ILE A 99 -0.06 9.11 12.97
CA ILE A 99 0.06 10.55 13.25
C ILE A 99 0.06 10.69 14.77
N THR A 100 1.16 11.20 15.29
CA THR A 100 1.36 11.48 16.72
C THR A 100 1.54 12.97 16.93
N ASP A 101 1.73 13.35 18.19
CA ASP A 101 1.99 14.72 18.63
C ASP A 101 3.45 15.18 18.40
N ASP A 102 4.27 14.42 17.67
CA ASP A 102 5.62 14.86 17.31
C ASP A 102 5.55 15.95 16.21
N PRO A 103 5.68 17.24 16.58
CA PRO A 103 5.50 18.34 15.64
C PRO A 103 6.64 18.48 14.63
N GLU A 104 7.74 17.80 14.83
CA GLU A 104 8.91 17.93 13.96
C GLU A 104 9.02 16.81 12.93
N GLY A 105 8.24 15.73 13.06
CA GLY A 105 8.20 14.64 12.08
C GLY A 105 9.56 14.03 11.77
N LYS A 106 10.55 14.21 12.66
CA LYS A 106 11.96 13.87 12.38
C LYS A 106 12.24 12.37 12.31
N ASN A 107 11.38 11.55 12.92
CA ASN A 107 11.57 10.10 12.97
C ASN A 107 10.32 9.36 12.49
N ILE A 108 9.88 9.67 11.27
CA ILE A 108 8.73 9.01 10.69
C ILE A 108 9.16 7.68 10.11
N ASN A 109 9.06 6.65 10.93
CA ASN A 109 9.17 5.26 10.49
C ASN A 109 7.78 4.63 10.45
N PRO A 110 7.50 3.79 9.47
CA PRO A 110 6.27 3.01 9.50
C PRO A 110 6.30 2.07 10.71
N ILE A 111 5.15 1.90 11.37
CA ILE A 111 4.98 0.86 12.39
C ILE A 111 5.22 -0.50 11.75
N LYS A 112 4.75 -0.65 10.51
CA LYS A 112 5.00 -1.83 9.68
C LYS A 112 5.08 -1.45 8.22
N SER A 113 5.94 -2.17 7.51
CA SER A 113 6.09 -2.09 6.06
C SER A 113 6.34 -3.49 5.52
N VAL A 114 5.51 -3.94 4.57
CA VAL A 114 5.58 -5.29 4.00
C VAL A 114 5.00 -5.29 2.58
N CYS A 115 5.54 -6.11 1.69
CA CYS A 115 5.00 -6.26 0.35
C CYS A 115 4.03 -7.44 0.24
N ASN A 116 3.02 -7.28 -0.64
CA ASN A 116 2.12 -8.36 -1.00
C ASN A 116 2.88 -9.41 -1.85
N PRO A 117 3.11 -10.63 -1.35
CA PRO A 117 3.84 -11.66 -2.10
C PRO A 117 3.02 -12.25 -3.26
N GLY A 118 1.75 -11.88 -3.38
CA GLY A 118 0.80 -12.53 -4.26
C GLY A 118 0.24 -13.83 -3.70
N SER A 119 -0.60 -14.50 -4.48
CA SER A 119 -1.17 -15.80 -4.14
C SER A 119 -0.51 -16.92 -4.92
N VAL A 120 -0.53 -18.14 -4.35
CA VAL A 120 -0.03 -19.35 -5.04
C VAL A 120 -0.78 -19.59 -6.37
N ASP A 121 -2.04 -19.18 -6.44
CA ASP A 121 -2.87 -19.34 -7.65
C ASP A 121 -2.43 -18.43 -8.80
N GLN A 122 -1.78 -17.31 -8.49
CA GLN A 122 -1.21 -16.38 -9.48
C GLN A 122 0.10 -16.87 -10.09
N LEU A 123 0.76 -17.87 -9.47
CA LEU A 123 2.07 -18.35 -9.90
C LEU A 123 2.06 -19.25 -11.15
N GLY A 124 0.91 -19.59 -11.71
CA GLY A 124 0.81 -20.51 -12.84
C GLY A 124 1.33 -21.94 -12.53
N PHE A 125 1.28 -22.81 -13.53
CA PHE A 125 1.62 -24.24 -13.37
C PHE A 125 3.06 -24.47 -12.89
N PHE A 126 4.02 -23.76 -13.43
CA PHE A 126 5.45 -23.94 -13.10
C PHE A 126 5.85 -23.30 -11.75
N GLY A 127 5.20 -22.22 -11.33
CA GLY A 127 5.43 -21.61 -10.03
C GLY A 127 4.97 -22.48 -8.86
N ARG A 128 3.98 -23.34 -9.10
CA ARG A 128 3.50 -24.28 -8.10
C ARG A 128 4.52 -25.38 -7.74
N TRP A 129 5.44 -25.72 -8.64
CA TRP A 129 6.35 -26.87 -8.48
C TRP A 129 7.62 -26.61 -7.67
N GLY A 130 8.07 -25.38 -7.55
CA GLY A 130 9.34 -25.09 -6.87
C GLY A 130 9.30 -24.03 -5.79
N VAL A 131 8.29 -23.17 -5.79
CA VAL A 131 8.24 -21.93 -4.98
C VAL A 131 7.16 -22.00 -3.90
N THR A 132 6.35 -23.05 -3.88
CA THR A 132 5.14 -23.20 -3.06
C THR A 132 5.40 -22.96 -1.57
N VAL A 133 6.50 -23.47 -1.03
CA VAL A 133 6.79 -23.35 0.43
C VAL A 133 7.18 -21.92 0.80
N THR A 134 8.00 -21.28 -0.01
CA THR A 134 8.47 -19.92 0.26
C THR A 134 7.34 -18.90 0.10
N VAL A 135 6.55 -19.02 -0.98
CA VAL A 135 5.39 -18.15 -1.20
C VAL A 135 4.31 -18.35 -0.15
N LYS A 136 4.06 -19.60 0.26
CA LYS A 136 3.14 -19.90 1.35
C LYS A 136 3.58 -19.23 2.64
N LYS A 137 4.87 -19.31 3.00
CA LYS A 137 5.42 -18.65 4.19
C LYS A 137 5.27 -17.12 4.10
N TYR A 138 5.57 -16.50 2.94
CA TYR A 138 5.39 -15.06 2.75
C TYR A 138 3.91 -14.67 2.83
N ARG A 139 3.02 -15.51 2.31
CA ARG A 139 1.58 -15.25 2.40
C ARG A 139 1.07 -15.37 3.83
N GLU A 140 1.48 -16.37 4.57
CA GLU A 140 1.17 -16.50 6.00
C GLU A 140 1.69 -15.29 6.78
N ASN A 141 2.91 -14.82 6.50
CA ASN A 141 3.44 -13.60 7.10
C ASN A 141 2.64 -12.36 6.72
N TRP A 142 2.22 -12.23 5.46
CA TRP A 142 1.35 -11.14 5.01
C TRP A 142 0.02 -11.12 5.77
N GLU A 143 -0.66 -12.26 5.87
CA GLU A 143 -1.94 -12.37 6.57
C GLU A 143 -1.80 -12.12 8.08
N ASN A 144 -0.84 -12.78 8.73
CA ASN A 144 -0.64 -12.70 10.18
C ASN A 144 -0.13 -11.32 10.62
N ASN A 145 0.83 -10.75 9.91
CA ASN A 145 1.36 -9.43 10.26
C ASN A 145 0.32 -8.31 10.19
N PHE A 146 -0.71 -8.46 9.34
CA PHE A 146 -1.78 -7.48 9.28
C PHE A 146 -2.67 -7.51 10.51
N ILE A 147 -3.14 -8.70 10.91
CA ILE A 147 -4.04 -8.86 12.07
C ILE A 147 -3.32 -8.43 13.35
N GLU A 148 -2.06 -8.87 13.55
CA GLU A 148 -1.30 -8.59 14.76
C GLU A 148 -0.94 -7.10 14.94
N ILE A 149 -0.91 -6.33 13.86
CA ILE A 149 -0.43 -4.94 13.89
C ILE A 149 -1.58 -3.95 13.74
N ILE A 150 -2.54 -4.24 12.86
CA ILE A 150 -3.65 -3.33 12.62
C ILE A 150 -4.58 -3.26 13.82
N ASP A 151 -4.87 -4.39 14.46
CA ASP A 151 -5.75 -4.41 15.62
C ASP A 151 -5.25 -3.49 16.74
N PRO A 152 -3.98 -3.58 17.21
CA PRO A 152 -3.47 -2.65 18.21
C PRO A 152 -3.46 -1.17 17.75
N VAL A 153 -3.26 -0.91 16.45
CA VAL A 153 -3.30 0.47 15.93
C VAL A 153 -4.71 1.02 15.99
N ILE A 154 -5.71 0.24 15.57
CA ILE A 154 -7.12 0.64 15.62
C ILE A 154 -7.57 0.78 17.07
N ASP A 155 -7.23 -0.17 17.94
CA ASP A 155 -7.55 -0.08 19.37
C ASP A 155 -6.99 1.22 19.97
N LYS A 156 -5.76 1.57 19.62
CA LYS A 156 -5.13 2.82 20.09
C LYS A 156 -5.78 4.07 19.51
N MET A 157 -6.27 4.06 18.24
CA MET A 157 -7.09 5.15 17.70
C MET A 157 -8.38 5.35 18.51
N MET A 158 -8.91 4.28 19.11
CA MET A 158 -10.13 4.29 19.89
C MET A 158 -9.87 4.62 21.37
N GLU A 159 -8.64 4.66 21.85
CA GLU A 159 -8.31 5.11 23.18
C GLU A 159 -8.59 6.60 23.33
N LYS A 160 -8.98 7.01 24.56
CA LYS A 160 -9.16 8.43 24.87
C LYS A 160 -7.80 9.08 24.98
N THR A 161 -7.34 9.67 23.92
CA THR A 161 -6.13 10.50 23.91
C THR A 161 -6.52 11.97 23.87
N THR A 162 -5.77 12.80 24.59
CA THR A 162 -5.80 14.25 24.48
C THR A 162 -4.40 14.68 24.06
N SER A 163 -4.16 14.68 22.76
CA SER A 163 -2.94 15.27 22.25
C SER A 163 -3.11 16.78 22.09
N PRO A 164 -2.10 17.56 22.46
CA PRO A 164 -2.14 19.01 22.24
C PRO A 164 -2.00 19.39 20.76
N THR A 165 -1.55 18.48 19.91
CA THR A 165 -1.29 18.72 18.47
C THR A 165 -1.73 17.55 17.61
N SER A 166 -2.10 17.83 16.34
CA SER A 166 -2.38 16.88 15.28
C SER A 166 -1.64 17.30 14.01
N SER A 167 -0.49 16.70 13.77
CA SER A 167 0.49 17.09 12.74
C SER A 167 0.20 16.45 11.39
N ILE A 168 -1.03 16.60 10.86
CA ILE A 168 -1.46 15.91 9.64
C ILE A 168 -0.64 16.34 8.43
N PHE A 169 -0.42 17.65 8.24
CA PHE A 169 0.33 18.16 7.08
C PHE A 169 1.79 17.70 7.08
N GLU A 170 2.43 17.72 8.24
CA GLU A 170 3.82 17.27 8.40
C GLU A 170 3.95 15.79 8.06
N MET A 171 2.97 14.98 8.47
CA MET A 171 2.95 13.55 8.14
C MET A 171 2.75 13.31 6.64
N ILE A 172 1.83 14.04 5.99
CA ILE A 172 1.65 13.97 4.53
C ILE A 172 2.94 14.34 3.82
N ASN A 173 3.59 15.43 4.24
CA ASN A 173 4.88 15.85 3.69
C ASN A 173 5.94 14.75 3.83
N ALA A 174 6.07 14.20 5.02
CA ALA A 174 7.09 13.20 5.31
C ALA A 174 6.89 11.89 4.53
N VAL A 175 5.67 11.36 4.45
CA VAL A 175 5.41 10.16 3.64
C VAL A 175 5.55 10.44 2.15
N SER A 176 5.21 11.65 1.70
CA SER A 176 5.45 12.08 0.32
C SER A 176 6.93 11.96 -0.05
N ILE A 177 7.82 12.42 0.82
CA ILE A 177 9.27 12.35 0.61
C ILE A 177 9.78 10.92 0.75
N ASN A 178 9.40 10.23 1.84
CA ASN A 178 10.03 8.96 2.22
C ASN A 178 9.49 7.78 1.40
N SER A 179 8.19 7.77 1.08
CA SER A 179 7.56 6.64 0.40
C SER A 179 7.41 6.88 -1.11
N PHE A 180 6.92 8.04 -1.53
CA PHE A 180 6.56 8.24 -2.94
C PHE A 180 7.69 8.83 -3.78
N LYS A 181 8.38 9.88 -3.30
CA LYS A 181 9.38 10.62 -4.10
C LYS A 181 10.53 9.76 -4.60
N HIS A 182 10.92 8.77 -3.83
CA HIS A 182 12.04 7.87 -4.16
C HIS A 182 11.59 6.59 -4.88
N SER A 183 10.30 6.34 -5.03
CA SER A 183 9.83 5.20 -5.79
C SER A 183 10.20 5.34 -7.26
N LYS A 184 10.76 4.27 -7.84
CA LYS A 184 11.11 4.18 -9.26
C LYS A 184 9.96 3.58 -10.08
N SER A 185 8.93 3.14 -9.43
CA SER A 185 7.75 2.57 -10.07
C SER A 185 7.00 3.63 -10.86
N LYS A 186 6.30 3.18 -11.90
CA LYS A 186 5.34 3.97 -12.68
C LYS A 186 3.90 3.55 -12.42
N ASP A 187 3.71 2.58 -11.53
CA ASP A 187 2.37 2.12 -11.16
C ASP A 187 1.72 3.13 -10.22
N ILE A 188 0.40 3.11 -10.16
CA ILE A 188 -0.37 3.99 -9.27
C ILE A 188 -0.01 3.69 -7.83
N HIS A 189 0.38 4.72 -7.10
CA HIS A 189 0.59 4.70 -5.66
C HIS A 189 -0.70 5.08 -4.93
N LYS A 190 -0.81 4.76 -3.65
CA LYS A 190 -2.00 5.10 -2.86
C LYS A 190 -1.62 5.67 -1.50
N LEU A 191 -2.27 6.79 -1.13
CA LEU A 191 -2.22 7.39 0.20
C LEU A 191 -3.60 7.32 0.82
N ILE A 192 -3.71 6.70 1.99
CA ILE A 192 -4.95 6.49 2.70
C ILE A 192 -4.82 7.12 4.07
N ILE A 193 -5.75 7.99 4.46
CA ILE A 193 -5.69 8.71 5.72
C ILE A 193 -6.97 8.52 6.51
N PHE A 194 -6.84 8.00 7.73
CA PHE A 194 -7.91 7.92 8.72
C PHE A 194 -7.70 9.02 9.77
N SER A 195 -8.56 10.04 9.78
CA SER A 195 -8.47 11.19 10.69
C SER A 195 -9.83 11.88 10.82
N ASP A 196 -9.97 12.76 11.79
CA ASP A 196 -11.04 13.76 11.82
C ASP A 196 -10.72 14.99 10.95
N PHE A 197 -9.49 15.01 10.41
CA PHE A 197 -8.94 16.07 9.55
C PHE A 197 -8.86 17.45 10.19
N MET A 198 -8.85 17.52 11.53
CA MET A 198 -8.67 18.76 12.30
C MET A 198 -7.20 19.00 12.63
N HIS A 199 -6.45 19.46 11.63
CA HIS A 199 -5.05 19.81 11.84
C HIS A 199 -4.88 20.85 12.97
N HIS A 200 -3.94 20.60 13.85
CA HIS A 200 -3.59 21.50 14.95
C HIS A 200 -2.10 21.45 15.25
N SER A 201 -1.42 22.55 15.01
CA SER A 201 -0.03 22.77 15.40
C SER A 201 0.14 24.17 16.02
N ASN A 202 1.33 24.45 16.54
CA ASN A 202 1.66 25.78 17.03
C ASN A 202 1.61 26.85 15.94
N GLU A 203 1.74 26.47 14.67
CA GLU A 203 1.86 27.40 13.55
C GLU A 203 0.55 27.56 12.79
N TYR A 204 -0.31 26.54 12.82
CA TYR A 204 -1.59 26.56 12.10
C TYR A 204 -2.62 25.64 12.76
N SER A 205 -3.86 26.13 12.90
CA SER A 205 -4.90 25.37 13.58
C SER A 205 -6.27 25.56 12.92
N PHE A 206 -6.97 24.44 12.68
CA PHE A 206 -8.35 24.44 12.19
C PHE A 206 -9.39 24.68 13.29
N TYR A 207 -8.98 24.75 14.55
CA TYR A 207 -9.88 25.21 15.63
C TYR A 207 -10.24 26.69 15.48
N ASP A 208 -9.37 27.49 14.86
CA ASP A 208 -9.81 28.76 14.26
C ASP A 208 -10.40 28.48 12.87
N LYS A 209 -11.75 28.50 12.79
CA LYS A 209 -12.49 28.24 11.56
C LYS A 209 -12.09 29.15 10.39
N SER A 210 -11.59 30.35 10.67
CA SER A 210 -11.12 31.27 9.63
C SER A 210 -9.89 30.73 8.88
N ASN A 211 -9.22 29.73 9.44
CA ASN A 211 -8.07 29.04 8.84
C ASN A 211 -8.49 27.90 7.89
N ILE A 212 -9.76 27.46 7.90
CA ILE A 212 -10.26 26.46 6.94
C ILE A 212 -10.52 27.15 5.61
N ASN A 213 -9.45 27.72 5.05
CA ASN A 213 -9.46 28.45 3.79
C ASN A 213 -8.12 28.20 3.07
N ILE A 214 -8.15 27.48 1.96
CA ILE A 214 -6.93 27.08 1.24
C ILE A 214 -6.16 28.27 0.69
N GLU A 215 -6.84 29.33 0.19
CA GLU A 215 -6.18 30.50 -0.36
C GLU A 215 -5.44 31.30 0.73
N LYS A 216 -6.02 31.38 1.93
CA LYS A 216 -5.36 31.97 3.09
C LYS A 216 -4.18 31.10 3.53
N PHE A 217 -4.36 29.77 3.58
CA PHE A 217 -3.33 28.81 3.97
C PHE A 217 -2.10 28.90 3.07
N LYS A 218 -2.28 28.95 1.74
CA LYS A 218 -1.20 29.06 0.76
C LYS A 218 -0.33 30.31 0.93
N GLN A 219 -0.85 31.37 1.56
CA GLN A 219 -0.12 32.61 1.80
C GLN A 219 0.77 32.57 3.06
N THR A 220 0.61 31.53 3.89
CA THR A 220 1.36 31.41 5.14
C THR A 220 2.81 30.96 4.90
N SER A 221 3.71 31.33 5.83
CA SER A 221 5.06 30.77 5.86
C SER A 221 5.05 29.27 6.15
N TYR A 222 4.09 28.84 6.95
CA TYR A 222 3.91 27.44 7.31
C TYR A 222 3.63 26.56 6.09
N PHE A 223 2.69 26.96 5.21
CA PHE A 223 2.45 26.24 3.96
C PHE A 223 3.74 26.06 3.13
N LYS A 224 4.56 27.10 3.04
CA LYS A 224 5.81 27.04 2.25
C LYS A 224 6.84 26.07 2.88
N GLN A 225 6.82 25.89 4.19
CA GLN A 225 7.70 24.95 4.88
C GLN A 225 7.29 23.51 4.70
N ILE A 226 5.97 23.25 4.77
CA ILE A 226 5.44 21.88 4.67
C ILE A 226 5.08 21.46 3.24
N TYR A 227 5.13 22.40 2.27
CA TYR A 227 4.76 22.09 0.89
C TYR A 227 5.73 21.07 0.30
N THR A 228 5.15 19.98 -0.17
CA THR A 228 5.83 19.04 -1.07
C THR A 228 4.82 18.59 -2.10
N SER A 229 5.24 18.48 -3.34
CA SER A 229 4.39 17.91 -4.39
C SER A 229 4.31 16.41 -4.17
N LEU A 230 3.10 15.88 -4.10
CA LEU A 230 2.86 14.46 -4.33
C LEU A 230 3.19 14.15 -5.80
N ARG A 231 3.48 12.88 -6.08
CA ARG A 231 3.59 12.46 -7.47
C ARG A 231 2.19 12.41 -8.10
N LYS A 232 2.11 12.75 -9.39
CA LYS A 232 0.87 12.71 -10.18
C LYS A 232 0.30 11.31 -10.40
N ASP A 233 0.93 10.28 -9.86
CA ASP A 233 0.52 8.89 -9.86
C ASP A 233 0.16 8.40 -8.43
N VAL A 234 -0.15 9.33 -7.51
CA VAL A 234 -0.64 9.01 -6.16
C VAL A 234 -2.14 9.29 -6.07
N ASP A 235 -2.93 8.24 -5.90
CA ASP A 235 -4.33 8.33 -5.52
C ASP A 235 -4.47 8.53 -4.02
N VAL A 236 -5.47 9.30 -3.59
CA VAL A 236 -5.68 9.64 -2.19
C VAL A 236 -7.09 9.28 -1.75
N ASP A 237 -7.19 8.49 -0.68
CA ASP A 237 -8.46 8.17 -0.01
C ASP A 237 -8.46 8.75 1.40
N LEU A 238 -9.41 9.62 1.71
CA LEU A 238 -9.58 10.25 3.00
C LEU A 238 -10.78 9.65 3.73
N TYR A 239 -10.53 9.00 4.85
CA TYR A 239 -11.57 8.42 5.72
C TYR A 239 -11.75 9.29 6.95
N CYS A 240 -12.80 10.12 6.93
CA CYS A 240 -13.10 11.05 7.98
C CYS A 240 -14.06 10.48 9.00
N TYR A 241 -13.66 10.45 10.27
CA TYR A 241 -14.53 10.13 11.42
C TYR A 241 -14.83 11.36 12.26
N LYS A 242 -16.04 11.38 12.85
CA LYS A 242 -16.48 12.50 13.72
C LYS A 242 -16.00 12.31 15.14
N ARG A 243 -15.67 13.42 15.79
CA ARG A 243 -15.48 13.52 17.24
C ARG A 243 -16.79 13.90 17.96
N PRO A 244 -16.82 13.80 19.32
CA PRO A 244 -18.01 14.16 20.09
C PRO A 244 -18.53 15.59 19.90
N ASP A 245 -17.69 16.52 19.52
CA ASP A 245 -18.01 17.95 19.39
C ASP A 245 -18.62 18.38 18.04
N ASN A 246 -18.91 17.45 17.15
CA ASN A 246 -19.73 17.59 15.95
C ASN A 246 -19.23 18.50 14.82
N PHE A 247 -18.00 18.98 14.84
CA PHE A 247 -17.55 19.95 13.85
C PHE A 247 -16.91 19.32 12.60
N GLN A 248 -16.35 18.14 12.75
CA GLN A 248 -15.50 17.49 11.77
C GLN A 248 -16.29 16.83 10.63
N CYS A 249 -15.61 16.52 9.55
CA CYS A 249 -16.14 15.87 8.35
C CYS A 249 -17.25 16.68 7.65
N GLY A 250 -17.37 17.98 7.94
CA GLY A 250 -18.28 18.87 7.24
C GLY A 250 -17.77 19.25 5.83
N THR A 251 -18.66 19.88 5.05
CA THR A 251 -18.35 20.30 3.68
C THR A 251 -17.15 21.26 3.60
N GLU A 252 -16.93 22.09 4.62
CA GLU A 252 -15.81 23.02 4.66
C GLU A 252 -14.46 22.26 4.75
N ILE A 253 -14.39 21.27 5.63
CA ILE A 253 -13.21 20.41 5.80
C ILE A 253 -12.94 19.61 4.52
N GLU A 254 -13.96 18.95 3.98
CA GLU A 254 -13.86 18.24 2.70
C GLU A 254 -13.37 19.13 1.58
N THR A 255 -13.96 20.34 1.45
CA THR A 255 -13.57 21.30 0.41
C THR A 255 -12.13 21.76 0.58
N PHE A 256 -11.68 22.00 1.81
CA PHE A 256 -10.31 22.39 2.08
C PHE A 256 -9.34 21.29 1.66
N TRP A 257 -9.53 20.05 2.13
CA TRP A 257 -8.64 18.95 1.83
C TRP A 257 -8.64 18.56 0.35
N ASN A 258 -9.79 18.63 -0.33
CA ASN A 258 -9.86 18.44 -1.78
C ASN A 258 -8.97 19.44 -2.53
N LYS A 259 -9.04 20.71 -2.16
CA LYS A 259 -8.19 21.74 -2.77
C LYS A 259 -6.73 21.61 -2.39
N TYR A 260 -6.42 21.20 -1.15
CA TYR A 260 -5.06 20.96 -0.71
C TYR A 260 -4.38 19.87 -1.53
N PHE A 261 -5.05 18.73 -1.70
CA PHE A 261 -4.49 17.63 -2.48
C PHE A 261 -4.38 17.94 -3.97
N GLN A 262 -5.27 18.75 -4.52
CA GLN A 262 -5.11 19.29 -5.87
C GLN A 262 -3.88 20.20 -5.97
N GLU A 263 -3.64 21.03 -4.98
CA GLU A 263 -2.48 21.95 -4.94
C GLU A 263 -1.14 21.20 -4.87
N ILE A 264 -1.10 20.04 -4.22
CA ILE A 264 0.09 19.21 -4.10
C ILE A 264 0.20 18.10 -5.17
N ASP A 265 -0.56 18.21 -6.27
CA ASP A 265 -0.50 17.35 -7.45
C ASP A 265 -0.90 15.87 -7.21
N SER A 266 -1.90 15.57 -6.36
CA SER A 266 -2.46 14.21 -6.30
C SER A 266 -3.16 13.83 -7.61
N ASN A 267 -3.20 12.53 -7.94
CA ASN A 267 -3.88 12.04 -9.14
C ASN A 267 -5.40 12.07 -8.98
N LYS A 268 -5.91 11.34 -8.02
CA LYS A 268 -7.33 11.22 -7.69
C LYS A 268 -7.51 11.40 -6.20
N LEU A 269 -8.67 11.94 -5.78
CA LEU A 269 -9.02 12.04 -4.38
C LEU A 269 -10.46 11.60 -4.17
N ASP A 270 -10.65 10.68 -3.22
CA ASP A 270 -11.96 10.24 -2.74
C ASP A 270 -12.09 10.56 -1.24
N PHE A 271 -13.21 11.18 -0.85
CA PHE A 271 -13.48 11.55 0.54
C PHE A 271 -14.65 10.72 1.10
N HIS A 272 -14.37 9.95 2.14
CA HIS A 272 -15.32 9.04 2.78
C HIS A 272 -15.65 9.51 4.20
N ARG A 273 -16.91 9.43 4.60
CA ARG A 273 -17.33 9.66 5.98
C ARG A 273 -17.63 8.31 6.63
N ILE A 274 -16.99 8.04 7.75
CA ILE A 274 -17.16 6.79 8.51
C ILE A 274 -17.77 7.06 9.88
N GLY A 275 -18.47 6.08 10.43
CA GLY A 275 -19.16 6.23 11.72
C GLY A 275 -20.36 7.18 11.67
N SER A 276 -21.04 7.31 10.54
CA SER A 276 -22.20 8.21 10.37
C SER A 276 -23.52 7.47 10.44
#